data_674416c19cb8a60f03de0eb25d40cff8
#
_entry.id   674416c19cb8a60f03de0eb25d40cff8
#
_cell.length_a   1.000
_cell.length_b   1.000
_cell.length_c   1.000
_cell.angle_alpha   90.00
_cell.angle_beta   90.00
_cell.angle_gamma   90.00
#
_symmetry.space_group_name_H-M   'P 1'
#
loop_
_entity.id
_entity.type
_entity.pdbx_description
1 polymer ?
#
loop_
_entity_poly.entity_id
_entity_poly.type
_entity_poly.pdbx_seq_one_letter_code
_entity_poly.pdbx_strand_id
1 'polypeptide(L)'
;MWLFVREGFFSVVCARQGDGKRGRPIDPERVMVRARVRAHLEALQARFPELLGGCEIREFPGADYAWRLFVPKSVWAEVVRRLAEDIDYDNFKAATARRQGLDGAAYVEALHAVWRTMLGLQRQQL
;
A
#
# COMPACT_ATOMS: atom_id res chain seq x y z
N MET A 1 6.04 0.82 -7.22
CA MET A 1 6.41 0.26 -5.90
C MET A 1 5.23 -0.54 -5.36
N TRP A 2 5.43 -1.80 -5.04
CA TRP A 2 4.47 -2.60 -4.29
C TRP A 2 4.95 -2.69 -2.86
N LEU A 3 4.06 -2.40 -1.92
CA LEU A 3 4.40 -2.36 -0.51
C LEU A 3 3.39 -3.20 0.28
N PHE A 4 3.87 -4.29 0.86
CA PHE A 4 3.09 -5.14 1.76
C PHE A 4 3.50 -4.81 3.19
N VAL A 5 2.57 -4.27 3.95
CA VAL A 5 2.79 -3.92 5.36
C VAL A 5 1.64 -4.45 6.22
N ARG A 6 1.75 -4.32 7.54
CA ARG A 6 0.72 -4.83 8.46
C ARG A 6 -0.63 -4.16 8.26
N GLU A 7 -0.63 -2.90 7.80
CA GLU A 7 -1.85 -2.14 7.51
C GLU A 7 -2.55 -2.61 6.24
N GLY A 8 -1.80 -3.15 5.28
CA GLY A 8 -2.37 -3.60 4.02
C GLY A 8 -1.36 -3.64 2.87
N PHE A 9 -1.91 -3.80 1.66
CA PHE A 9 -1.14 -3.78 0.42
C PHE A 9 -1.41 -2.51 -0.37
N PHE A 10 -0.32 -1.87 -0.82
CA PHE A 10 -0.38 -0.63 -1.59
C PHE A 10 0.48 -0.73 -2.85
N SER A 11 -0.07 -0.23 -3.96
CA SER A 11 0.66 -0.06 -5.21
C SER A 11 0.84 1.44 -5.45
N VAL A 12 2.08 1.90 -5.44
CA VAL A 12 2.39 3.33 -5.51
C VAL A 12 3.10 3.65 -6.82
N VAL A 13 2.54 4.61 -7.54
CA VAL A 13 3.08 5.08 -8.83
C VAL A 13 3.05 6.61 -8.85
N CYS A 14 3.69 7.20 -9.85
CA CYS A 14 3.61 8.64 -10.08
C CYS A 14 2.15 9.06 -10.30
N ALA A 15 1.76 10.19 -9.73
CA ALA A 15 0.54 10.87 -10.13
C ALA A 15 0.74 11.58 -11.48
N ARG A 16 -0.35 12.00 -12.09
CA ARG A 16 -0.37 12.86 -13.28
C ARG A 16 -0.63 14.29 -12.85
N GLN A 17 -0.22 15.27 -13.67
CA GLN A 17 -0.38 16.68 -13.34
C GLN A 17 -1.84 17.00 -13.02
N GLY A 18 -2.06 17.76 -11.93
CA GLY A 18 -3.38 18.11 -11.44
C GLY A 18 -4.18 16.89 -10.94
N ASP A 19 -3.50 15.81 -10.55
CA ASP A 19 -4.13 14.52 -10.21
C ASP A 19 -5.05 14.04 -11.35
N GLY A 20 -4.64 14.32 -12.57
CA GLY A 20 -5.39 14.05 -13.78
C GLY A 20 -5.33 12.60 -14.22
N LYS A 21 -6.02 12.36 -15.34
CA LYS A 21 -6.15 11.03 -15.93
C LYS A 21 -4.87 10.59 -16.64
N ARG A 22 -4.79 9.29 -16.92
CA ARG A 22 -3.76 8.70 -17.77
C ARG A 22 -3.72 9.47 -19.11
N GLY A 23 -2.51 9.80 -19.56
CA GLY A 23 -2.30 10.63 -20.74
C GLY A 23 -1.87 12.06 -20.42
N ARG A 24 -2.19 12.57 -19.22
CA ARG A 24 -1.60 13.82 -18.74
C ARG A 24 -0.13 13.56 -18.37
N PRO A 25 0.73 14.59 -18.43
CA PRO A 25 2.14 14.42 -18.04
C PRO A 25 2.29 13.91 -16.59
N ILE A 26 3.33 13.13 -16.35
CA ILE A 26 3.69 12.70 -15.00
C ILE A 26 4.03 13.93 -14.15
N ASP A 27 3.55 13.93 -12.92
CA ASP A 27 3.96 14.90 -11.90
C ASP A 27 5.07 14.25 -11.05
N PRO A 28 6.33 14.70 -11.17
CA PRO A 28 7.43 14.09 -10.46
C PRO A 28 7.40 14.32 -8.94
N GLU A 29 6.58 15.27 -8.48
CA GLU A 29 6.51 15.64 -7.06
C GLU A 29 5.36 14.96 -6.32
N ARG A 30 4.50 14.21 -7.01
CA ARG A 30 3.33 13.58 -6.40
C ARG A 30 3.25 12.11 -6.76
N VAL A 31 2.71 11.33 -5.82
CA VAL A 31 2.46 9.90 -6.01
C VAL A 31 0.99 9.59 -5.77
N MET A 32 0.57 8.52 -6.39
CA MET A 32 -0.76 7.94 -6.24
C MET A 32 -0.59 6.63 -5.47
N VAL A 33 -1.10 6.62 -4.23
CA VAL A 33 -1.07 5.44 -3.35
C VAL A 33 -2.36 4.69 -3.56
N ARG A 34 -2.28 3.51 -4.16
CA ARG A 34 -3.45 2.75 -4.59
C ARG A 34 -3.64 1.50 -3.74
N ALA A 35 -4.89 1.18 -3.45
CA ALA A 35 -5.24 -0.04 -2.72
C ALA A 35 -6.46 -0.71 -3.35
N ARG A 36 -6.59 -2.00 -3.13
CA ARG A 36 -7.77 -2.79 -3.54
C ARG A 36 -8.82 -2.84 -2.44
N VAL A 37 -8.40 -2.60 -1.20
CA VAL A 37 -9.28 -2.62 -0.03
C VAL A 37 -9.25 -1.23 0.60
N ARG A 38 -10.41 -0.57 0.70
CA ARG A 38 -10.51 0.77 1.29
C ARG A 38 -9.96 0.80 2.72
N ALA A 39 -10.25 -0.24 3.50
CA ALA A 39 -9.80 -0.34 4.88
C ALA A 39 -8.28 -0.30 5.02
N HIS A 40 -7.53 -0.73 4.00
CA HIS A 40 -6.06 -0.63 4.02
C HIS A 40 -5.62 0.83 4.02
N LEU A 41 -6.23 1.69 3.20
CA LEU A 41 -5.91 3.12 3.20
C LEU A 41 -6.36 3.80 4.49
N GLU A 42 -7.52 3.43 5.00
CA GLU A 42 -8.01 3.96 6.28
C GLU A 42 -7.07 3.61 7.42
N ALA A 43 -6.56 2.37 7.46
CA ALA A 43 -5.58 1.94 8.46
C ALA A 43 -4.27 2.74 8.34
N LEU A 44 -3.83 3.02 7.12
CA LEU A 44 -2.62 3.80 6.89
C LEU A 44 -2.81 5.25 7.35
N GLN A 45 -3.96 5.86 7.06
CA GLN A 45 -4.30 7.20 7.55
C GLN A 45 -4.36 7.26 9.06
N ALA A 46 -4.95 6.25 9.70
CA ALA A 46 -5.04 6.16 11.15
C ALA A 46 -3.65 6.03 11.80
N ARG A 47 -2.75 5.34 11.11
CA ARG A 47 -1.36 5.17 11.56
C ARG A 47 -0.56 6.47 11.47
N PHE A 48 -0.79 7.26 10.43
CA PHE A 48 -0.03 8.50 10.15
C PHE A 48 -0.99 9.68 9.96
N PRO A 49 -1.77 10.04 10.99
CA PRO A 49 -2.81 11.05 10.83
C PRO A 49 -2.25 12.42 10.46
N GLU A 50 -1.07 12.78 10.97
CA GLU A 50 -0.42 14.06 10.67
C GLU A 50 0.12 14.15 9.24
N LEU A 51 0.38 13.01 8.61
CA LEU A 51 0.90 12.96 7.24
C LEU A 51 -0.20 12.70 6.20
N LEU A 52 -1.16 11.85 6.52
CA LEU A 52 -2.14 11.33 5.55
C LEU A 52 -3.59 11.64 5.92
N GLY A 53 -3.88 12.06 7.15
CA GLY A 53 -5.25 12.24 7.63
C GLY A 53 -6.04 13.29 6.88
N GLY A 54 -5.37 14.29 6.30
CA GLY A 54 -6.01 15.33 5.51
C GLY A 54 -6.28 14.95 4.04
N CYS A 55 -5.82 13.76 3.62
CA CYS A 55 -6.01 13.30 2.25
C CYS A 55 -7.35 12.59 2.09
N GLU A 56 -8.07 12.91 1.02
CA GLU A 56 -9.34 12.24 0.71
C GLU A 56 -9.07 10.90 0.02
N ILE A 57 -9.69 9.82 0.51
CA ILE A 57 -9.70 8.55 -0.20
C ILE A 57 -10.68 8.67 -1.36
N ARG A 58 -10.17 8.53 -2.59
CA ARG A 58 -10.97 8.65 -3.79
C ARG A 58 -11.25 7.27 -4.36
N GLU A 59 -12.50 7.07 -4.81
CA GLU A 59 -12.93 5.82 -5.44
C GLU A 59 -12.85 5.92 -6.95
N PHE A 60 -12.34 4.87 -7.58
CA PHE A 60 -12.27 4.72 -9.04
C PHE A 60 -12.95 3.39 -9.41
N PRO A 61 -14.29 3.39 -9.50
CA PRO A 61 -15.04 2.17 -9.78
C PRO A 61 -14.60 1.52 -11.09
N GLY A 62 -14.44 0.22 -11.10
CA GLY A 62 -14.02 -0.53 -12.27
C GLY A 62 -12.51 -0.55 -12.54
N ALA A 63 -11.72 0.25 -11.80
CA ALA A 63 -10.26 0.16 -11.89
C ALA A 63 -9.75 -1.06 -11.12
N ASP A 64 -8.57 -1.56 -11.50
CA ASP A 64 -7.91 -2.67 -10.81
C ASP A 64 -7.52 -2.32 -9.37
N TYR A 65 -7.26 -1.03 -9.10
CA TYR A 65 -7.08 -0.47 -7.76
C TYR A 65 -8.17 0.58 -7.54
N ALA A 66 -9.23 0.19 -6.86
CA ALA A 66 -10.43 1.02 -6.73
C ALA A 66 -10.27 2.21 -5.79
N TRP A 67 -9.31 2.17 -4.85
CA TRP A 67 -9.18 3.18 -3.81
C TRP A 67 -7.80 3.83 -3.89
N ARG A 68 -7.77 5.17 -3.81
CA ARG A 68 -6.52 5.92 -4.03
C ARG A 68 -6.41 7.15 -3.15
N LEU A 69 -5.15 7.43 -2.72
CA LEU A 69 -4.74 8.70 -2.14
C LEU A 69 -3.75 9.36 -3.07
N PHE A 70 -3.80 10.69 -3.17
CA PHE A 70 -2.82 11.49 -3.92
C PHE A 70 -2.03 12.31 -2.91
N VAL A 71 -0.73 12.10 -2.82
CA VAL A 71 0.10 12.74 -1.81
C VAL A 71 1.41 13.24 -2.41
N PRO A 72 2.04 14.29 -1.81
CA PRO A 72 3.39 14.67 -2.20
C PRO A 72 4.36 13.50 -2.02
N LYS A 73 5.30 13.36 -2.95
CA LYS A 73 6.30 12.29 -2.89
C LYS A 73 7.10 12.36 -1.58
N SER A 74 7.41 13.56 -1.10
CA SER A 74 8.14 13.74 0.16
C SER A 74 7.37 13.21 1.36
N VAL A 75 6.04 13.37 1.37
CA VAL A 75 5.18 12.83 2.42
C VAL A 75 5.19 11.30 2.37
N TRP A 76 5.09 10.73 1.17
CA TRP A 76 5.15 9.28 1.02
C TRP A 76 6.50 8.71 1.48
N ALA A 77 7.60 9.39 1.13
CA ALA A 77 8.94 8.98 1.58
C ALA A 77 9.02 8.93 3.11
N GLU A 78 8.43 9.90 3.80
CA GLU A 78 8.39 9.91 5.26
C GLU A 78 7.55 8.77 5.84
N VAL A 79 6.41 8.47 5.22
CA VAL A 79 5.58 7.32 5.60
C VAL A 79 6.38 6.02 5.49
N VAL A 80 7.06 5.80 4.37
CA VAL A 80 7.87 4.59 4.15
C VAL A 80 9.01 4.50 5.15
N ARG A 81 9.68 5.63 5.46
CA ARG A 81 10.73 5.67 6.46
C ARG A 81 10.22 5.19 7.82
N ARG A 82 9.08 5.71 8.26
CA ARG A 82 8.48 5.33 9.55
C ARG A 82 8.02 3.88 9.56
N LEU A 83 7.46 3.40 8.45
CA LEU A 83 7.09 1.99 8.34
C LEU A 83 8.30 1.07 8.47
N ALA A 84 9.43 1.46 7.88
CA ALA A 84 10.67 0.69 7.99
C ALA A 84 11.20 0.68 9.42
N GLU A 85 11.16 1.81 10.12
CA GLU A 85 11.60 1.91 11.51
C GLU A 85 10.75 1.09 12.47
N ASP A 86 9.50 0.82 12.10
CA ASP A 86 8.54 0.06 12.92
C ASP A 86 8.67 -1.46 12.75
N ILE A 87 9.61 -1.93 11.96
CA ILE A 87 9.82 -3.38 11.81
C ILE A 87 10.34 -3.94 13.13
N ASP A 88 9.47 -4.63 13.84
CA ASP A 88 9.73 -5.23 15.14
C ASP A 88 9.38 -6.72 15.17
N TYR A 89 9.27 -7.34 14.00
CA TYR A 89 8.84 -8.72 13.81
C TYR A 89 9.84 -9.48 12.94
N ASP A 90 9.93 -10.78 13.17
CA ASP A 90 10.72 -11.71 12.35
C ASP A 90 9.86 -12.55 11.41
N ASN A 91 8.53 -12.50 11.58
CA ASN A 91 7.58 -13.16 10.68
C ASN A 91 6.47 -12.18 10.32
N PHE A 92 6.52 -11.68 9.09
CA PHE A 92 5.60 -10.64 8.62
C PHE A 92 4.15 -11.13 8.61
N LYS A 93 3.88 -12.35 8.10
CA LYS A 93 2.51 -12.86 7.99
C LYS A 93 1.88 -13.04 9.38
N ALA A 94 2.64 -13.55 10.33
CA ALA A 94 2.16 -13.70 11.70
C ALA A 94 1.89 -12.35 12.37
N ALA A 95 2.78 -11.37 12.17
CA ALA A 95 2.61 -10.02 12.70
C ALA A 95 1.36 -9.35 12.09
N THR A 96 1.13 -9.54 10.80
CA THR A 96 -0.06 -8.99 10.11
C THR A 96 -1.34 -9.64 10.64
N ALA A 97 -1.33 -10.96 10.84
CA ALA A 97 -2.49 -11.68 11.39
C ALA A 97 -2.84 -11.16 12.79
N ARG A 98 -1.84 -10.93 13.64
CA ARG A 98 -2.06 -10.36 14.97
C ARG A 98 -2.64 -8.95 14.91
N ARG A 99 -2.12 -8.12 13.99
CA ARG A 99 -2.55 -6.73 13.84
C ARG A 99 -3.99 -6.63 13.34
N GLN A 100 -4.34 -7.38 12.30
CA GLN A 100 -5.63 -7.25 11.64
C GLN A 100 -6.72 -8.11 12.25
N GLY A 101 -6.37 -9.18 12.94
CA GLY A 101 -7.34 -10.09 13.52
C GLY A 101 -8.17 -10.82 12.45
N LEU A 102 -9.39 -11.22 12.82
CA LEU A 102 -10.27 -11.99 11.93
C LEU A 102 -10.65 -11.23 10.66
N ASP A 103 -10.81 -9.90 10.75
CA ASP A 103 -11.18 -9.08 9.59
C ASP A 103 -10.09 -9.07 8.52
N GLY A 104 -8.86 -9.38 8.89
CA GLY A 104 -7.72 -9.42 7.98
C GLY A 104 -7.41 -10.80 7.42
N ALA A 105 -8.23 -11.81 7.68
CA ALA A 105 -7.94 -13.19 7.26
C ALA A 105 -7.73 -13.32 5.75
N ALA A 106 -8.54 -12.63 4.94
CA ALA A 106 -8.40 -12.65 3.49
C ALA A 106 -7.06 -12.05 3.03
N TYR A 107 -6.61 -10.98 3.68
CA TYR A 107 -5.33 -10.37 3.36
C TYR A 107 -4.17 -11.31 3.72
N VAL A 108 -4.21 -11.93 4.89
CA VAL A 108 -3.18 -12.88 5.32
C VAL A 108 -3.10 -14.07 4.36
N GLU A 109 -4.24 -14.58 3.91
CA GLU A 109 -4.29 -15.65 2.91
C GLU A 109 -3.66 -15.21 1.59
N ALA A 110 -3.96 -13.98 1.14
CA ALA A 110 -3.35 -13.40 -0.06
C ALA A 110 -1.83 -13.27 0.07
N LEU A 111 -1.34 -12.84 1.25
CA LEU A 111 0.10 -12.76 1.52
C LEU A 111 0.77 -14.13 1.40
N HIS A 112 0.12 -15.17 1.90
CA HIS A 112 0.63 -16.54 1.79
C HIS A 112 0.72 -16.98 0.33
N ALA A 113 -0.28 -16.64 -0.48
CA ALA A 113 -0.28 -16.93 -1.92
C ALA A 113 0.85 -16.20 -2.66
N VAL A 114 1.07 -14.92 -2.32
CA VAL A 114 2.20 -14.14 -2.87
C VAL A 114 3.53 -14.78 -2.52
N TRP A 115 3.72 -15.16 -1.24
CA TRP A 115 4.93 -15.83 -0.79
C TRP A 115 5.19 -17.09 -1.62
N ARG A 116 4.17 -17.90 -1.81
CA ARG A 116 4.28 -19.15 -2.58
C ARG A 116 4.63 -18.88 -4.04
N THR A 117 4.00 -17.89 -4.65
CA THR A 117 4.25 -17.50 -6.04
C THR A 117 5.70 -17.04 -6.21
N MET A 118 6.19 -16.19 -5.31
CA MET A 118 7.56 -15.67 -5.38
C MET A 118 8.60 -16.75 -5.09
N LEU A 119 8.26 -17.73 -4.26
CA LEU A 119 9.15 -18.88 -4.04
C LEU A 119 9.44 -19.63 -5.33
N GLY A 120 8.49 -19.63 -6.27
CA GLY A 120 8.68 -20.22 -7.60
C GLY A 120 9.86 -19.63 -8.36
N LEU A 121 10.12 -18.33 -8.19
CA LEU A 121 11.28 -17.67 -8.83
C LEU A 121 12.61 -18.23 -8.29
N GLN A 122 12.69 -18.44 -6.98
CA GLN A 122 13.90 -19.01 -6.38
C GLN A 122 14.16 -20.43 -6.89
N ARG A 123 13.11 -21.23 -7.02
CA ARG A 123 13.22 -22.60 -7.51
C ARG A 123 13.68 -22.68 -8.96
N GLN A 124 13.35 -21.68 -9.78
CA GLN A 124 13.80 -21.59 -11.16
C GLN A 124 15.31 -21.31 -11.29
N GLN A 125 15.94 -20.82 -10.23
CA GLN A 125 17.38 -20.55 -10.21
C GLN A 125 18.21 -21.79 -9.90
N LEU A 126 17.58 -22.86 -9.50
CA LEU A 126 18.24 -24.14 -9.23
C LEU A 126 18.37 -24.96 -10.50
#